data_7ff36de7cca6d1f532bcf53c83b7f908
#
_entry.id   7ff36de7cca6d1f532bcf53c83b7f908
#
_cell.length_a   1.000
_cell.length_b   1.000
_cell.length_c   1.000
_cell.angle_alpha   90.00
_cell.angle_beta   90.00
_cell.angle_gamma   90.00
#
_symmetry.space_group_name_H-M   'P 1'
#
loop_
_entity.id
_entity.type
_entity.pdbx_description
1 polymer ?
#
loop_
_entity_poly.entity_id
_entity_poly.type
_entity_poly.pdbx_seq_one_letter_code
_entity_poly.pdbx_strand_id
1 'polypeptide(L)'
;GNKINYQSIGSGGGIAQIKAKTVDFGSSDKPLPPEELKAAGLGQFPSAIGGVVPVINIPGLKAGAMKLDGELMADIFLGKIAKWNDPRIVALNGGVNLPDMKITVVHRSDGSGTTFNWVNYLSKVSPEWKAKVGEGTSVKWPVGVGGKGNEGVAAYVKQIKGGIGYVELSYALQNKMAYSRMKNAAGNYVNPSDESFAAAAASADWAKSKDFFLVMTNAPGEKSWPVAAANFILMHKKPKDAARAKQALEFFRWAYANGDQQARSLDYVPLPDPLVKQVEAYWAQNYKF
;
A
#
# COMPACT_ATOMS: atom_id res chain seq x y z
N GLY A 1 -11.37 23.39 -18.98
CA GLY A 1 -10.88 22.81 -17.74
C GLY A 1 -9.42 22.41 -17.86
N ASN A 2 -8.69 22.40 -16.75
CA ASN A 2 -7.28 21.98 -16.73
C ASN A 2 -7.15 20.50 -17.06
N LYS A 3 -6.12 20.14 -17.84
CA LYS A 3 -5.78 18.74 -18.12
C LYS A 3 -4.72 18.29 -17.13
N ILE A 4 -4.92 17.11 -16.51
CA ILE A 4 -3.92 16.46 -15.69
C ILE A 4 -3.30 15.33 -16.50
N ASN A 5 -1.98 15.37 -16.62
CA ASN A 5 -1.22 14.29 -17.25
C ASN A 5 -0.58 13.45 -16.12
N TYR A 6 -1.08 12.25 -15.92
CA TYR A 6 -0.62 11.33 -14.89
C TYR A 6 0.04 10.10 -15.50
N GLN A 7 1.20 9.73 -14.98
CA GLN A 7 1.90 8.50 -15.35
C GLN A 7 2.03 7.57 -14.15
N SER A 8 1.54 6.35 -14.29
CA SER A 8 1.67 5.30 -13.28
C SER A 8 3.05 4.63 -13.40
N ILE A 9 4.00 5.11 -12.60
CA ILE A 9 5.41 4.65 -12.63
C ILE A 9 5.91 4.13 -11.27
N GLY A 10 5.00 3.92 -10.34
CA GLY A 10 5.29 3.49 -8.97
C GLY A 10 5.88 4.60 -8.09
N SER A 11 5.88 4.37 -6.78
CA SER A 11 6.34 5.35 -5.79
C SER A 11 7.80 5.74 -5.98
N GLY A 12 8.66 4.80 -6.35
CA GLY A 12 10.07 5.10 -6.65
C GLY A 12 10.20 6.10 -7.80
N GLY A 13 9.43 5.93 -8.88
CA GLY A 13 9.38 6.86 -10.01
C GLY A 13 8.82 8.21 -9.64
N GLY A 14 7.71 8.24 -8.88
CA GLY A 14 7.09 9.48 -8.40
C GLY A 14 8.03 10.31 -7.53
N ILE A 15 8.71 9.68 -6.58
CA ILE A 15 9.71 10.34 -5.72
C ILE A 15 10.89 10.85 -6.55
N ALA A 16 11.41 10.04 -7.47
CA ALA A 16 12.54 10.44 -8.31
C ALA A 16 12.22 11.65 -9.18
N GLN A 17 11.05 11.67 -9.83
CA GLN A 17 10.66 12.75 -10.73
C GLN A 17 10.38 14.07 -9.99
N ILE A 18 9.72 14.01 -8.83
CA ILE A 18 9.48 15.24 -8.07
C ILE A 18 10.79 15.82 -7.53
N LYS A 19 11.71 15.00 -7.06
CA LYS A 19 13.06 15.46 -6.66
C LYS A 19 13.84 16.06 -7.81
N ALA A 20 13.73 15.49 -9.02
CA ALA A 20 14.34 16.02 -10.23
C ALA A 20 13.64 17.26 -10.79
N LYS A 21 12.50 17.69 -10.21
CA LYS A 21 11.71 18.84 -10.64
C LYS A 21 11.19 18.74 -12.08
N THR A 22 10.86 17.51 -12.51
CA THR A 22 10.32 17.23 -13.85
C THR A 22 8.81 17.15 -13.89
N VAL A 23 8.15 17.14 -12.73
CA VAL A 23 6.70 17.09 -12.56
C VAL A 23 6.22 18.12 -11.54
N ASP A 24 4.94 18.48 -11.58
CA ASP A 24 4.34 19.41 -10.63
C ASP A 24 4.00 18.78 -9.29
N PHE A 25 3.69 17.47 -9.30
CA PHE A 25 3.52 16.65 -8.11
C PHE A 25 3.99 15.21 -8.36
N GLY A 26 4.43 14.55 -7.32
CA GLY A 26 4.69 13.11 -7.29
C GLY A 26 3.68 12.41 -6.40
N SER A 27 3.41 11.13 -6.66
CA SER A 27 2.55 10.29 -5.83
C SER A 27 3.34 9.11 -5.28
N SER A 28 3.16 8.79 -3.99
CA SER A 28 3.88 7.72 -3.30
C SER A 28 3.09 7.15 -2.15
N ASP A 29 3.06 5.80 -2.02
CA ASP A 29 2.52 5.15 -0.81
C ASP A 29 3.60 4.97 0.28
N LYS A 30 4.83 5.38 -0.01
CA LYS A 30 5.88 5.55 0.99
C LYS A 30 5.96 7.02 1.37
N PRO A 31 5.66 7.41 2.62
CA PRO A 31 5.91 8.77 3.09
C PRO A 31 7.43 9.04 3.16
N LEU A 32 7.85 10.25 2.86
CA LEU A 32 9.21 10.68 3.07
C LEU A 32 9.38 11.23 4.50
N PRO A 33 10.48 10.89 5.19
CA PRO A 33 10.78 11.48 6.49
C PRO A 33 10.90 13.01 6.42
N PRO A 34 10.56 13.75 7.49
CA PRO A 34 10.61 15.21 7.50
C PRO A 34 11.97 15.79 7.12
N GLU A 35 13.07 15.16 7.51
CA GLU A 35 14.43 15.57 7.14
C GLU A 35 14.70 15.40 5.64
N GLU A 36 14.17 14.35 5.01
CA GLU A 36 14.31 14.12 3.57
C GLU A 36 13.46 15.13 2.77
N LEU A 37 12.25 15.42 3.23
CA LEU A 37 11.40 16.47 2.66
C LEU A 37 12.08 17.82 2.73
N LYS A 38 12.66 18.16 3.88
CA LYS A 38 13.38 19.42 4.09
C LYS A 38 14.58 19.53 3.13
N ALA A 39 15.38 18.47 3.03
CA ALA A 39 16.55 18.45 2.16
C ALA A 39 16.19 18.63 0.67
N ALA A 40 15.04 18.08 0.24
CA ALA A 40 14.54 18.18 -1.13
C ALA A 40 13.67 19.42 -1.39
N GLY A 41 13.34 20.21 -0.36
CA GLY A 41 12.45 21.36 -0.47
C GLY A 41 10.99 20.99 -0.76
N LEU A 42 10.60 19.79 -0.32
CA LEU A 42 9.27 19.21 -0.54
C LEU A 42 8.36 19.35 0.69
N GLY A 43 7.07 19.39 0.43
CA GLY A 43 6.03 19.04 1.37
C GLY A 43 5.32 17.78 0.91
N GLN A 44 4.58 17.13 1.82
CA GLN A 44 3.73 15.98 1.50
C GLN A 44 2.43 16.02 2.27
N PHE A 45 1.41 15.39 1.71
CA PHE A 45 0.11 15.25 2.35
C PHE A 45 -0.61 14.00 1.83
N PRO A 46 -1.44 13.32 2.65
CA PRO A 46 -2.19 12.16 2.20
C PRO A 46 -3.29 12.55 1.21
N SER A 47 -3.62 11.68 0.26
CA SER A 47 -4.70 11.90 -0.72
C SER A 47 -5.84 10.91 -0.58
N ALA A 48 -5.55 9.65 -0.32
CA ALA A 48 -6.52 8.57 -0.12
C ALA A 48 -5.90 7.46 0.73
N ILE A 49 -6.74 6.58 1.25
CA ILE A 49 -6.33 5.42 2.03
C ILE A 49 -6.75 4.17 1.29
N GLY A 50 -5.90 3.16 1.27
CA GLY A 50 -6.14 1.86 0.67
C GLY A 50 -5.54 0.75 1.50
N GLY A 51 -5.42 -0.43 0.90
CA GLY A 51 -4.78 -1.57 1.54
C GLY A 51 -4.11 -2.49 0.54
N VAL A 52 -3.01 -3.05 0.97
CA VAL A 52 -2.28 -4.09 0.25
C VAL A 52 -2.80 -5.45 0.69
N VAL A 53 -3.13 -6.31 -0.26
CA VAL A 53 -3.72 -7.61 0.00
C VAL A 53 -2.91 -8.73 -0.62
N PRO A 54 -2.75 -9.88 0.05
CA PRO A 54 -2.17 -11.06 -0.56
C PRO A 54 -3.17 -11.66 -1.55
N VAL A 55 -2.73 -11.92 -2.77
CA VAL A 55 -3.51 -12.56 -3.83
C VAL A 55 -2.94 -13.94 -4.13
N ILE A 56 -3.81 -14.93 -4.33
CA ILE A 56 -3.44 -16.34 -4.35
C ILE A 56 -4.11 -17.04 -5.52
N ASN A 57 -3.35 -17.88 -6.23
CA ASN A 57 -3.87 -18.69 -7.32
C ASN A 57 -3.87 -20.19 -6.95
N ILE A 58 -4.89 -20.61 -6.22
CA ILE A 58 -5.20 -22.03 -5.99
C ILE A 58 -6.54 -22.31 -6.66
N PRO A 59 -6.64 -23.36 -7.51
CA PRO A 59 -7.90 -23.72 -8.16
C PRO A 59 -9.04 -23.91 -7.16
N GLY A 60 -10.17 -23.25 -7.39
CA GLY A 60 -11.35 -23.32 -6.54
C GLY A 60 -11.30 -22.49 -5.24
N LEU A 61 -10.19 -21.84 -4.92
CA LEU A 61 -10.08 -20.95 -3.76
C LEU A 61 -10.95 -19.70 -3.98
N LYS A 62 -11.84 -19.43 -3.04
CA LYS A 62 -12.67 -18.23 -3.03
C LYS A 62 -11.99 -17.09 -2.28
N ALA A 63 -12.27 -15.86 -2.66
CA ALA A 63 -11.81 -14.66 -1.97
C ALA A 63 -12.25 -14.70 -0.49
N GLY A 64 -11.33 -14.42 0.43
CA GLY A 64 -11.58 -14.43 1.87
C GLY A 64 -11.75 -15.80 2.52
N ALA A 65 -11.66 -16.89 1.78
CA ALA A 65 -11.79 -18.25 2.35
C ALA A 65 -10.56 -18.65 3.19
N MET A 66 -9.36 -18.31 2.72
CA MET A 66 -8.11 -18.63 3.41
C MET A 66 -7.79 -17.62 4.51
N LYS A 67 -7.16 -18.09 5.57
CA LYS A 67 -6.59 -17.30 6.68
C LYS A 67 -5.07 -17.43 6.67
N LEU A 68 -4.38 -16.31 6.80
CA LEU A 68 -2.93 -16.27 7.00
C LEU A 68 -2.59 -15.28 8.13
N ASP A 69 -1.57 -15.59 8.91
CA ASP A 69 -1.01 -14.65 9.88
C ASP A 69 0.33 -14.08 9.40
N GLY A 70 0.87 -13.12 10.16
CA GLY A 70 2.09 -12.42 9.78
C GLY A 70 3.32 -13.30 9.73
N GLU A 71 3.45 -14.26 10.65
CA GLU A 71 4.60 -15.18 10.69
C GLU A 71 4.60 -16.12 9.49
N LEU A 72 3.44 -16.73 9.19
CA LEU A 72 3.30 -17.58 8.00
C LEU A 72 3.59 -16.80 6.72
N MET A 73 3.07 -15.56 6.63
CA MET A 73 3.31 -14.71 5.48
C MET A 73 4.79 -14.41 5.30
N ALA A 74 5.49 -14.05 6.36
CA ALA A 74 6.94 -13.82 6.33
C ALA A 74 7.70 -15.09 5.92
N ASP A 75 7.35 -16.24 6.46
CA ASP A 75 7.99 -17.52 6.14
C ASP A 75 7.75 -17.96 4.69
N ILE A 76 6.58 -17.65 4.12
CA ILE A 76 6.31 -17.87 2.69
C ILE A 76 7.23 -17.00 1.85
N PHE A 77 7.32 -15.71 2.14
CA PHE A 77 8.16 -14.77 1.37
C PHE A 77 9.66 -14.94 1.61
N LEU A 78 10.07 -15.55 2.73
CA LEU A 78 11.45 -16.01 2.96
C LEU A 78 11.78 -17.31 2.22
N GLY A 79 10.77 -18.01 1.66
CA GLY A 79 10.95 -19.32 1.01
C GLY A 79 11.03 -20.52 1.97
N LYS A 80 10.74 -20.32 3.25
CA LYS A 80 10.75 -21.38 4.27
C LYS A 80 9.53 -22.29 4.18
N ILE A 81 8.40 -21.75 3.72
CA ILE A 81 7.19 -22.50 3.39
C ILE A 81 7.09 -22.55 1.86
N ALA A 82 7.22 -23.75 1.30
CA ALA A 82 7.32 -23.95 -0.14
C ALA A 82 6.09 -24.59 -0.78
N LYS A 83 5.13 -25.07 0.02
CA LYS A 83 3.92 -25.77 -0.46
C LYS A 83 2.67 -25.29 0.27
N TRP A 84 1.54 -25.27 -0.43
CA TRP A 84 0.26 -24.84 0.14
C TRP A 84 -0.30 -25.81 1.19
N ASN A 85 0.04 -27.10 1.12
CA ASN A 85 -0.32 -28.11 2.12
C ASN A 85 0.65 -28.19 3.32
N ASP A 86 1.51 -27.19 3.51
CA ASP A 86 2.32 -27.08 4.73
C ASP A 86 1.43 -27.21 5.98
N PRO A 87 1.78 -28.04 6.96
CA PRO A 87 0.94 -28.27 8.16
C PRO A 87 0.56 -27.00 8.91
N ARG A 88 1.39 -25.97 8.88
CA ARG A 88 1.10 -24.68 9.53
C ARG A 88 0.00 -23.90 8.82
N ILE A 89 -0.06 -23.97 7.49
CA ILE A 89 -1.14 -23.37 6.72
C ILE A 89 -2.43 -24.17 6.91
N VAL A 90 -2.34 -25.49 6.84
CA VAL A 90 -3.48 -26.39 7.02
C VAL A 90 -4.14 -26.20 8.39
N ALA A 91 -3.34 -26.06 9.45
CA ALA A 91 -3.83 -25.88 10.82
C ALA A 91 -4.72 -24.64 10.99
N LEU A 92 -4.46 -23.57 10.23
CA LEU A 92 -5.29 -22.34 10.27
C LEU A 92 -6.54 -22.43 9.39
N ASN A 93 -6.60 -23.39 8.47
CA ASN A 93 -7.54 -23.40 7.35
C ASN A 93 -8.38 -24.67 7.27
N GLY A 94 -8.89 -25.16 8.41
CA GLY A 94 -9.82 -26.29 8.44
C GLY A 94 -11.00 -26.05 7.49
N GLY A 95 -11.26 -26.99 6.59
CA GLY A 95 -12.32 -26.89 5.57
C GLY A 95 -11.92 -26.23 4.26
N VAL A 96 -10.71 -25.70 4.13
CA VAL A 96 -10.15 -25.23 2.85
C VAL A 96 -9.33 -26.36 2.24
N ASN A 97 -9.62 -26.70 0.98
CA ASN A 97 -8.83 -27.69 0.23
C ASN A 97 -7.49 -27.06 -0.17
N LEU A 98 -6.40 -27.49 0.48
CA LEU A 98 -5.03 -27.06 0.22
C LEU A 98 -4.26 -28.19 -0.48
N PRO A 99 -4.00 -28.07 -1.78
CA PRO A 99 -3.33 -29.11 -2.56
C PRO A 99 -1.84 -29.20 -2.23
N ASP A 100 -1.24 -30.36 -2.51
CA ASP A 100 0.21 -30.51 -2.61
C ASP A 100 0.73 -29.76 -3.84
N MET A 101 0.86 -28.44 -3.69
CA MET A 101 1.22 -27.53 -4.76
C MET A 101 2.31 -26.58 -4.29
N LYS A 102 3.32 -26.39 -5.13
CA LYS A 102 4.41 -25.45 -4.87
C LYS A 102 3.88 -24.03 -4.78
N ILE A 103 4.37 -23.27 -3.79
CA ILE A 103 4.16 -21.84 -3.69
C ILE A 103 5.20 -21.11 -4.56
N THR A 104 4.73 -20.24 -5.44
CA THR A 104 5.59 -19.31 -6.18
C THR A 104 5.27 -17.89 -5.75
N VAL A 105 6.24 -17.23 -5.14
CA VAL A 105 6.12 -15.83 -4.74
C VAL A 105 6.25 -14.94 -5.97
N VAL A 106 5.35 -13.96 -6.10
CA VAL A 106 5.41 -12.91 -7.11
C VAL A 106 5.54 -11.57 -6.40
N HIS A 107 6.61 -10.85 -6.67
CA HIS A 107 6.92 -9.56 -6.05
C HIS A 107 7.06 -8.46 -7.10
N ARG A 108 7.21 -7.22 -6.68
CA ARG A 108 7.46 -6.10 -7.58
C ARG A 108 8.91 -6.09 -8.09
N SER A 109 9.07 -5.74 -9.35
CA SER A 109 10.38 -5.54 -9.99
C SER A 109 10.78 -4.07 -10.11
N ASP A 110 9.88 -3.15 -9.81
CA ASP A 110 10.06 -1.69 -9.84
C ASP A 110 10.09 -1.09 -8.42
N GLY A 111 10.47 0.17 -8.30
CA GLY A 111 10.39 0.93 -7.05
C GLY A 111 8.94 1.19 -6.64
N SER A 112 8.44 0.48 -5.62
CA SER A 112 7.03 0.32 -5.31
C SER A 112 6.68 0.73 -3.88
N GLY A 113 5.67 1.59 -3.72
CA GLY A 113 5.08 1.90 -2.43
C GLY A 113 4.25 0.73 -1.87
N THR A 114 3.64 -0.07 -2.75
CA THR A 114 2.98 -1.32 -2.37
C THR A 114 3.98 -2.28 -1.74
N THR A 115 5.17 -2.43 -2.34
CA THR A 115 6.28 -3.18 -1.73
C THR A 115 6.69 -2.58 -0.39
N PHE A 116 6.86 -1.25 -0.30
CA PHE A 116 7.25 -0.61 0.95
C PHE A 116 6.30 -0.97 2.10
N ASN A 117 4.99 -0.85 1.91
CA ASN A 117 4.02 -1.18 2.95
C ASN A 117 4.02 -2.68 3.28
N TRP A 118 4.14 -3.53 2.27
CA TRP A 118 4.20 -4.98 2.46
C TRP A 118 5.41 -5.40 3.30
N VAL A 119 6.61 -4.98 2.92
CA VAL A 119 7.85 -5.36 3.64
C VAL A 119 8.02 -4.66 4.98
N ASN A 120 7.45 -3.45 5.15
CA ASN A 120 7.35 -2.79 6.44
C ASN A 120 6.48 -3.61 7.41
N TYR A 121 5.32 -4.11 6.93
CA TYR A 121 4.50 -5.04 7.70
C TYR A 121 5.27 -6.31 8.05
N LEU A 122 5.92 -6.96 7.08
CA LEU A 122 6.70 -8.17 7.34
C LEU A 122 7.83 -7.93 8.36
N SER A 123 8.48 -6.77 8.31
CA SER A 123 9.50 -6.37 9.29
C SER A 123 8.94 -6.18 10.71
N LYS A 124 7.67 -5.75 10.83
CA LYS A 124 7.01 -5.59 12.13
C LYS A 124 6.61 -6.91 12.77
N VAL A 125 6.26 -7.91 11.96
CA VAL A 125 5.75 -9.21 12.43
C VAL A 125 6.77 -10.34 12.42
N SER A 126 7.94 -10.13 11.80
CA SER A 126 9.01 -11.12 11.69
C SER A 126 10.38 -10.48 11.93
N PRO A 127 11.01 -10.74 13.09
CA PRO A 127 12.39 -10.31 13.33
C PRO A 127 13.38 -10.86 12.29
N GLU A 128 13.16 -12.07 11.80
CA GLU A 128 14.00 -12.69 10.76
C GLU A 128 13.90 -11.93 9.44
N TRP A 129 12.70 -11.58 9.01
CA TRP A 129 12.51 -10.73 7.83
C TRP A 129 13.24 -9.40 7.99
N LYS A 130 13.02 -8.73 9.11
CA LYS A 130 13.66 -7.44 9.42
C LYS A 130 15.18 -7.50 9.33
N ALA A 131 15.78 -8.57 9.87
CA ALA A 131 17.23 -8.74 9.87
C ALA A 131 17.81 -9.11 8.50
N LYS A 132 17.11 -9.96 7.73
CA LYS A 132 17.64 -10.52 6.47
C LYS A 132 17.30 -9.69 5.24
N VAL A 133 16.12 -9.07 5.21
CA VAL A 133 15.59 -8.36 4.02
C VAL A 133 15.38 -6.88 4.30
N GLY A 134 14.73 -6.54 5.42
CA GLY A 134 14.45 -5.16 5.81
C GLY A 134 13.32 -4.52 5.03
N GLU A 135 13.42 -3.21 4.82
CA GLU A 135 12.37 -2.35 4.30
C GLU A 135 12.87 -1.48 3.14
N GLY A 136 11.95 -1.10 2.26
CA GLY A 136 12.24 -0.18 1.15
C GLY A 136 11.17 -0.26 0.06
N THR A 137 11.26 0.62 -0.91
CA THR A 137 10.45 0.52 -2.15
C THR A 137 10.96 -0.56 -3.09
N SER A 138 12.19 -1.03 -2.85
CA SER A 138 12.84 -2.15 -3.53
C SER A 138 13.72 -2.86 -2.52
N VAL A 139 13.66 -4.18 -2.46
CA VAL A 139 14.45 -5.02 -1.55
C VAL A 139 15.07 -6.19 -2.31
N LYS A 140 16.07 -6.83 -1.71
CA LYS A 140 16.63 -8.07 -2.24
C LYS A 140 15.70 -9.24 -1.85
N TRP A 141 14.84 -9.63 -2.77
CA TRP A 141 13.88 -10.71 -2.53
C TRP A 141 14.58 -12.06 -2.36
N PRO A 142 14.24 -12.83 -1.30
CA PRO A 142 14.83 -14.16 -1.07
C PRO A 142 14.43 -15.17 -2.13
N VAL A 143 13.18 -15.10 -2.61
CA VAL A 143 12.58 -16.03 -3.57
C VAL A 143 11.60 -15.30 -4.47
N GLY A 144 11.20 -15.94 -5.56
CA GLY A 144 10.09 -15.49 -6.40
C GLY A 144 10.51 -14.88 -7.72
N VAL A 145 9.51 -14.36 -8.41
CA VAL A 145 9.63 -13.70 -9.72
C VAL A 145 9.08 -12.29 -9.66
N GLY A 146 9.65 -11.38 -10.44
CA GLY A 146 9.28 -9.96 -10.44
C GLY A 146 8.25 -9.60 -11.50
N GLY A 147 7.20 -8.87 -11.09
CA GLY A 147 6.23 -8.23 -11.98
C GLY A 147 6.29 -6.70 -11.87
N LYS A 148 6.20 -6.01 -12.99
CA LYS A 148 6.20 -4.55 -13.04
C LYS A 148 4.80 -4.01 -12.72
N GLY A 149 4.69 -3.13 -11.73
CA GLY A 149 3.43 -2.55 -11.28
C GLY A 149 2.53 -3.57 -10.55
N ASN A 150 1.42 -3.09 -9.97
CA ASN A 150 0.39 -3.97 -9.41
C ASN A 150 -0.20 -4.87 -10.51
N GLU A 151 -0.39 -4.34 -11.70
CA GLU A 151 -0.89 -5.05 -12.87
C GLU A 151 0.02 -6.22 -13.28
N GLY A 152 1.34 -6.04 -13.26
CA GLY A 152 2.30 -7.11 -13.58
C GLY A 152 2.30 -8.23 -12.53
N VAL A 153 2.22 -7.88 -11.24
CA VAL A 153 2.08 -8.87 -10.15
C VAL A 153 0.75 -9.62 -10.28
N ALA A 154 -0.36 -8.92 -10.49
CA ALA A 154 -1.67 -9.54 -10.67
C ALA A 154 -1.68 -10.51 -11.87
N ALA A 155 -1.09 -10.11 -13.00
CA ALA A 155 -1.01 -10.94 -14.20
C ALA A 155 -0.21 -12.23 -13.95
N TYR A 156 0.96 -12.13 -13.33
CA TYR A 156 1.77 -13.33 -13.03
C TYR A 156 1.10 -14.26 -12.02
N VAL A 157 0.49 -13.73 -10.95
CA VAL A 157 -0.24 -14.59 -10.00
C VAL A 157 -1.37 -15.34 -10.70
N LYS A 158 -2.11 -14.68 -11.59
CA LYS A 158 -3.17 -15.35 -12.36
C LYS A 158 -2.66 -16.48 -13.28
N GLN A 159 -1.46 -16.32 -13.82
CA GLN A 159 -0.87 -17.30 -14.74
C GLN A 159 -0.18 -18.47 -14.00
N ILE A 160 0.39 -18.20 -12.83
CA ILE A 160 1.18 -19.19 -12.09
C ILE A 160 0.29 -19.93 -11.09
N LYS A 161 -0.03 -21.19 -11.34
CA LYS A 161 -0.73 -22.04 -10.37
C LYS A 161 0.10 -22.18 -9.10
N GLY A 162 -0.53 -21.95 -7.95
CA GLY A 162 0.17 -21.90 -6.65
C GLY A 162 0.85 -20.55 -6.39
N GLY A 163 0.68 -19.56 -7.27
CA GLY A 163 1.24 -18.23 -7.08
C GLY A 163 0.63 -17.48 -5.90
N ILE A 164 1.47 -16.72 -5.19
CA ILE A 164 1.08 -15.72 -4.21
C ILE A 164 1.82 -14.42 -4.50
N GLY A 165 1.11 -13.32 -4.48
CA GLY A 165 1.67 -11.98 -4.60
C GLY A 165 0.96 -11.01 -3.67
N TYR A 166 1.31 -9.75 -3.77
CA TYR A 166 0.66 -8.66 -3.05
C TYR A 166 0.35 -7.51 -4.01
N VAL A 167 -0.86 -7.01 -3.94
CA VAL A 167 -1.35 -5.91 -4.76
C VAL A 167 -2.28 -5.03 -3.92
N GLU A 168 -2.61 -3.83 -4.39
CA GLU A 168 -3.71 -3.08 -3.81
C GLU A 168 -5.05 -3.77 -4.07
N LEU A 169 -5.99 -3.62 -3.13
CA LEU A 169 -7.29 -4.30 -3.18
C LEU A 169 -8.03 -4.09 -4.50
N SER A 170 -8.00 -2.89 -5.06
CA SER A 170 -8.66 -2.57 -6.32
C SER A 170 -8.21 -3.49 -7.47
N TYR A 171 -6.92 -3.82 -7.54
CA TYR A 171 -6.40 -4.76 -8.56
C TYR A 171 -6.87 -6.19 -8.31
N ALA A 172 -6.95 -6.62 -7.05
CA ALA A 172 -7.49 -7.94 -6.72
C ALA A 172 -8.96 -8.08 -7.15
N LEU A 173 -9.77 -7.07 -6.85
CA LEU A 173 -11.21 -7.08 -7.18
C LEU A 173 -11.46 -6.96 -8.68
N GLN A 174 -10.81 -6.03 -9.38
CA GLN A 174 -10.93 -5.86 -10.83
C GLN A 174 -10.52 -7.11 -11.60
N ASN A 175 -9.50 -7.83 -11.11
CA ASN A 175 -9.02 -9.07 -11.71
C ASN A 175 -9.73 -10.33 -11.18
N LYS A 176 -10.72 -10.19 -10.29
CA LYS A 176 -11.46 -11.29 -9.68
C LYS A 176 -10.55 -12.35 -9.03
N MET A 177 -9.51 -11.88 -8.34
CA MET A 177 -8.52 -12.75 -7.70
C MET A 177 -8.98 -13.18 -6.30
N ALA A 178 -8.59 -14.39 -5.89
CA ALA A 178 -8.72 -14.80 -4.51
C ALA A 178 -7.66 -14.07 -3.65
N TYR A 179 -8.08 -13.57 -2.49
CA TYR A 179 -7.23 -13.01 -1.45
C TYR A 179 -7.50 -13.70 -0.13
N SER A 180 -6.56 -13.65 0.81
CA SER A 180 -6.75 -14.20 2.15
C SER A 180 -7.26 -13.15 3.14
N ARG A 181 -7.92 -13.62 4.20
CA ARG A 181 -8.02 -12.89 5.45
C ARG A 181 -6.66 -12.87 6.13
N MET A 182 -6.36 -11.80 6.85
CA MET A 182 -5.12 -11.70 7.60
C MET A 182 -5.40 -11.44 9.08
N LYS A 183 -4.58 -12.04 9.93
CA LYS A 183 -4.63 -11.79 11.37
C LYS A 183 -4.05 -10.41 11.66
N ASN A 184 -4.84 -9.56 12.33
CA ASN A 184 -4.39 -8.23 12.72
C ASN A 184 -3.68 -8.20 14.08
N ALA A 185 -3.20 -7.01 14.49
CA ALA A 185 -2.49 -6.82 15.75
C ALA A 185 -3.36 -7.14 16.99
N ALA A 186 -4.69 -7.04 16.87
CA ALA A 186 -5.63 -7.42 17.93
C ALA A 186 -5.91 -8.94 17.99
N GLY A 187 -5.36 -9.73 17.06
CA GLY A 187 -5.51 -11.18 17.02
C GLY A 187 -6.71 -11.67 16.19
N ASN A 188 -7.44 -10.77 15.52
CA ASN A 188 -8.61 -11.10 14.72
C ASN A 188 -8.24 -11.33 13.25
N TYR A 189 -8.88 -12.32 12.61
CA TYR A 189 -8.79 -12.50 11.16
C TYR A 189 -9.81 -11.60 10.47
N VAL A 190 -9.32 -10.62 9.72
CA VAL A 190 -10.15 -9.62 9.03
C VAL A 190 -10.09 -9.77 7.53
N ASN A 191 -11.18 -9.38 6.86
CA ASN A 191 -11.20 -9.21 5.41
C ASN A 191 -10.69 -7.83 5.02
N PRO A 192 -10.01 -7.70 3.87
CA PRO A 192 -9.71 -6.39 3.32
C PRO A 192 -11.00 -5.74 2.82
N SER A 193 -11.24 -4.52 3.24
CA SER A 193 -12.40 -3.71 2.85
C SER A 193 -12.14 -2.24 3.17
N ASP A 194 -12.94 -1.34 2.61
CA ASP A 194 -12.93 0.06 2.99
C ASP A 194 -13.15 0.26 4.49
N GLU A 195 -14.03 -0.53 5.11
CA GLU A 195 -14.25 -0.51 6.57
C GLU A 195 -12.97 -0.87 7.35
N SER A 196 -12.27 -1.94 6.96
CA SER A 196 -11.06 -2.38 7.66
C SER A 196 -9.86 -1.45 7.41
N PHE A 197 -9.81 -0.77 6.27
CA PHE A 197 -8.82 0.27 5.98
C PHE A 197 -9.12 1.56 6.76
N ALA A 198 -10.39 1.96 6.84
CA ALA A 198 -10.83 3.09 7.64
C ALA A 198 -10.55 2.87 9.14
N ALA A 199 -10.75 1.65 9.64
CA ALA A 199 -10.44 1.29 11.02
C ALA A 199 -8.93 1.46 11.33
N ALA A 200 -8.06 1.03 10.43
CA ALA A 200 -6.62 1.25 10.56
C ALA A 200 -6.25 2.74 10.53
N ALA A 201 -6.85 3.52 9.65
CA ALA A 201 -6.63 4.96 9.55
C ALA A 201 -7.13 5.72 10.79
N ALA A 202 -8.25 5.31 11.38
CA ALA A 202 -8.80 5.91 12.58
C ALA A 202 -7.91 5.72 13.82
N SER A 203 -7.07 4.68 13.83
CA SER A 203 -6.09 4.44 14.88
C SER A 203 -4.82 5.28 14.77
N ALA A 204 -4.64 5.99 13.65
CA ALA A 204 -3.45 6.76 13.34
C ALA A 204 -3.52 8.18 13.93
N ASP A 205 -2.46 8.61 14.61
CA ASP A 205 -2.37 9.96 15.19
C ASP A 205 -1.79 10.96 14.16
N TRP A 206 -2.62 11.34 13.20
CA TRP A 206 -2.25 12.29 12.15
C TRP A 206 -1.90 13.67 12.71
N ALA A 207 -2.54 14.08 13.81
CA ALA A 207 -2.33 15.40 14.42
C ALA A 207 -0.91 15.58 14.96
N LYS A 208 -0.28 14.49 15.43
CA LYS A 208 1.09 14.50 15.94
C LYS A 208 2.14 14.16 14.89
N SER A 209 1.73 13.77 13.69
CA SER A 209 2.65 13.34 12.63
C SER A 209 3.19 14.54 11.86
N LYS A 210 4.46 14.88 12.09
CA LYS A 210 5.12 15.96 11.37
C LYS A 210 5.17 15.65 9.86
N ASP A 211 4.75 16.62 9.04
CA ASP A 211 4.65 16.48 7.58
C ASP A 211 3.87 15.22 7.16
N PHE A 212 2.88 14.80 7.95
CA PHE A 212 2.10 13.58 7.72
C PHE A 212 2.93 12.30 7.58
N PHE A 213 4.13 12.27 8.14
CA PHE A 213 4.96 11.07 8.13
C PHE A 213 4.37 10.00 9.04
N LEU A 214 3.63 9.08 8.43
CA LEU A 214 2.92 8.03 9.14
C LEU A 214 2.77 6.79 8.26
N VAL A 215 3.04 5.61 8.85
CA VAL A 215 2.89 4.30 8.21
C VAL A 215 1.90 3.48 9.03
N MET A 216 0.78 3.07 8.40
CA MET A 216 -0.36 2.45 9.09
C MET A 216 -0.30 0.92 9.14
N THR A 217 0.81 0.30 8.76
CA THR A 217 0.94 -1.15 8.80
C THR A 217 0.92 -1.67 10.25
N ASN A 218 0.27 -2.81 10.45
CA ASN A 218 0.08 -3.45 11.74
C ASN A 218 -0.60 -2.52 12.78
N ALA A 219 -1.55 -1.71 12.31
CA ALA A 219 -2.29 -0.78 13.15
C ALA A 219 -3.10 -1.52 14.24
N PRO A 220 -3.23 -0.94 15.44
CA PRO A 220 -4.07 -1.49 16.49
C PRO A 220 -5.55 -1.41 16.11
N GLY A 221 -6.38 -2.16 16.80
CA GLY A 221 -7.84 -2.18 16.63
C GLY A 221 -8.35 -3.50 16.10
N GLU A 222 -9.52 -3.88 16.60
CA GLU A 222 -10.10 -5.20 16.35
C GLU A 222 -10.46 -5.44 14.88
N LYS A 223 -10.78 -4.37 14.14
CA LYS A 223 -11.18 -4.41 12.73
C LYS A 223 -10.13 -3.94 11.75
N SER A 224 -8.97 -3.49 12.24
CA SER A 224 -7.92 -2.89 11.41
C SER A 224 -7.31 -3.91 10.44
N TRP A 225 -7.25 -3.55 9.16
CA TRP A 225 -6.48 -4.32 8.16
C TRP A 225 -4.99 -4.17 8.42
N PRO A 226 -4.21 -5.26 8.45
CA PRO A 226 -2.79 -5.20 8.82
C PRO A 226 -1.89 -4.41 7.89
N VAL A 227 -2.24 -4.32 6.60
CA VAL A 227 -1.42 -3.63 5.59
C VAL A 227 -2.22 -2.50 4.94
N ALA A 228 -2.80 -1.65 5.78
CA ALA A 228 -3.39 -0.40 5.31
C ALA A 228 -2.29 0.61 4.95
N ALA A 229 -2.54 1.43 3.94
CA ALA A 229 -1.60 2.39 3.41
C ALA A 229 -2.28 3.69 3.00
N ALA A 230 -1.63 4.82 3.23
CA ALA A 230 -2.03 6.08 2.62
C ALA A 230 -1.22 6.33 1.35
N ASN A 231 -1.85 6.93 0.37
CA ASN A 231 -1.16 7.53 -0.75
C ASN A 231 -0.84 8.98 -0.42
N PHE A 232 0.41 9.38 -0.64
CA PHE A 232 0.90 10.73 -0.37
C PHE A 232 1.18 11.47 -1.66
N ILE A 233 0.85 12.74 -1.69
CA ILE A 233 1.23 13.68 -2.73
C ILE A 233 2.44 14.47 -2.26
N LEU A 234 3.45 14.56 -3.11
CA LEU A 234 4.69 15.28 -2.88
C LEU A 234 4.73 16.50 -3.80
N MET A 235 4.97 17.68 -3.25
CA MET A 235 5.05 18.93 -4.01
C MET A 235 6.18 19.82 -3.49
N HIS A 236 6.80 20.60 -4.38
CA HIS A 236 7.77 21.60 -3.97
C HIS A 236 7.11 22.75 -3.20
N LYS A 237 7.70 23.14 -2.05
CA LYS A 237 7.28 24.33 -1.29
C LYS A 237 7.61 25.64 -2.03
N LYS A 238 8.64 25.60 -2.88
CA LYS A 238 9.03 26.67 -3.79
C LYS A 238 9.17 26.12 -5.21
N PRO A 239 8.07 25.99 -5.94
CA PRO A 239 8.07 25.41 -7.29
C PRO A 239 8.72 26.36 -8.30
N LYS A 240 9.19 25.80 -9.45
CA LYS A 240 9.66 26.60 -10.57
C LYS A 240 8.55 27.42 -11.23
N ASP A 241 7.35 26.85 -11.30
CA ASP A 241 6.14 27.44 -11.85
C ASP A 241 5.04 27.47 -10.77
N ALA A 242 4.88 28.64 -10.16
CA ALA A 242 3.91 28.84 -9.08
C ALA A 242 2.46 28.70 -9.58
N ALA A 243 2.16 29.12 -10.81
CA ALA A 243 0.82 29.03 -11.36
C ALA A 243 0.39 27.59 -11.57
N ARG A 244 1.25 26.73 -12.11
CA ARG A 244 0.99 25.30 -12.27
C ARG A 244 0.87 24.59 -10.92
N ALA A 245 1.72 24.90 -9.96
CA ALA A 245 1.66 24.33 -8.63
C ALA A 245 0.36 24.68 -7.91
N LYS A 246 -0.11 25.95 -8.05
CA LYS A 246 -1.40 26.38 -7.55
C LYS A 246 -2.56 25.60 -8.19
N GLN A 247 -2.53 25.39 -9.50
CA GLN A 247 -3.53 24.57 -10.20
C GLN A 247 -3.55 23.12 -9.69
N ALA A 248 -2.38 22.54 -9.39
CA ALA A 248 -2.30 21.21 -8.80
C ALA A 248 -2.95 21.15 -7.41
N LEU A 249 -2.70 22.14 -6.54
CA LEU A 249 -3.37 22.21 -5.23
C LEU A 249 -4.88 22.41 -5.35
N GLU A 250 -5.33 23.23 -6.30
CA GLU A 250 -6.76 23.42 -6.59
C GLU A 250 -7.43 22.12 -7.03
N PHE A 251 -6.73 21.32 -7.82
CA PHE A 251 -7.20 19.98 -8.19
C PHE A 251 -7.35 19.07 -6.97
N PHE A 252 -6.37 19.00 -6.07
CA PHE A 252 -6.50 18.18 -4.87
C PHE A 252 -7.57 18.70 -3.92
N ARG A 253 -7.75 20.01 -3.81
CA ARG A 253 -8.87 20.61 -3.05
C ARG A 253 -10.22 20.19 -3.63
N TRP A 254 -10.35 20.28 -4.96
CA TRP A 254 -11.56 19.81 -5.64
C TRP A 254 -11.79 18.31 -5.41
N ALA A 255 -10.73 17.49 -5.46
CA ALA A 255 -10.82 16.05 -5.23
C ALA A 255 -11.32 15.72 -3.81
N TYR A 256 -10.84 16.42 -2.79
CA TYR A 256 -11.34 16.24 -1.42
C TYR A 256 -12.81 16.66 -1.26
N ALA A 257 -13.24 17.70 -1.96
CA ALA A 257 -14.62 18.18 -1.86
C ALA A 257 -15.63 17.35 -2.67
N ASN A 258 -15.19 16.67 -3.73
CA ASN A 258 -16.09 16.06 -4.73
C ASN A 258 -15.71 14.61 -5.09
N GLY A 259 -14.57 14.09 -4.66
CA GLY A 259 -14.02 12.84 -5.14
C GLY A 259 -14.36 11.59 -4.33
N ASP A 260 -15.11 11.71 -3.25
CA ASP A 260 -15.38 10.61 -2.31
C ASP A 260 -16.05 9.41 -2.99
N GLN A 261 -17.06 9.68 -3.82
CA GLN A 261 -17.76 8.61 -4.54
C GLN A 261 -16.83 7.89 -5.53
N GLN A 262 -15.97 8.63 -6.23
CA GLN A 262 -14.99 8.06 -7.15
C GLN A 262 -13.94 7.23 -6.42
N ALA A 263 -13.42 7.71 -5.27
CA ALA A 263 -12.50 6.96 -4.45
C ALA A 263 -13.10 5.63 -3.99
N ARG A 264 -14.32 5.65 -3.45
CA ARG A 264 -15.04 4.44 -3.02
C ARG A 264 -15.34 3.48 -4.18
N SER A 265 -15.68 3.99 -5.36
CA SER A 265 -15.91 3.15 -6.54
C SER A 265 -14.66 2.43 -7.04
N LEU A 266 -13.49 2.89 -6.62
CA LEU A 266 -12.17 2.30 -6.89
C LEU A 266 -11.59 1.55 -5.67
N ASP A 267 -12.42 1.27 -4.67
CA ASP A 267 -12.04 0.57 -3.43
C ASP A 267 -10.97 1.31 -2.58
N TYR A 268 -10.97 2.64 -2.66
CA TYR A 268 -10.20 3.51 -1.78
C TYR A 268 -11.10 4.22 -0.76
N VAL A 269 -10.53 4.52 0.39
CA VAL A 269 -11.21 5.28 1.45
C VAL A 269 -10.82 6.75 1.32
N PRO A 270 -11.81 7.66 1.18
CA PRO A 270 -11.57 9.09 1.26
C PRO A 270 -11.00 9.49 2.62
N LEU A 271 -10.26 10.58 2.67
CA LEU A 271 -9.80 11.12 3.94
C LEU A 271 -10.99 11.63 4.77
N PRO A 272 -11.02 11.38 6.09
CA PRO A 272 -12.03 11.98 6.95
C PRO A 272 -11.87 13.50 7.01
N ASP A 273 -12.98 14.22 7.19
CA ASP A 273 -13.00 15.70 7.22
C ASP A 273 -11.97 16.35 8.15
N PRO A 274 -11.74 15.83 9.39
CA PRO A 274 -10.72 16.42 10.26
C PRO A 274 -9.31 16.35 9.65
N LEU A 275 -8.99 15.27 8.92
CA LEU A 275 -7.70 15.11 8.25
C LEU A 275 -7.60 16.05 7.03
N VAL A 276 -8.66 16.19 6.25
CA VAL A 276 -8.71 17.16 5.13
C VAL A 276 -8.43 18.58 5.65
N LYS A 277 -9.06 18.99 6.75
CA LYS A 277 -8.81 20.30 7.37
C LYS A 277 -7.34 20.47 7.80
N GLN A 278 -6.71 19.43 8.34
CA GLN A 278 -5.28 19.47 8.67
C GLN A 278 -4.41 19.61 7.42
N VAL A 279 -4.75 18.93 6.33
CA VAL A 279 -4.04 19.05 5.05
C VAL A 279 -4.17 20.47 4.50
N GLU A 280 -5.36 21.06 4.51
CA GLU A 280 -5.57 22.45 4.04
C GLU A 280 -4.82 23.47 4.90
N ALA A 281 -4.80 23.29 6.22
CA ALA A 281 -3.99 24.12 7.12
C ALA A 281 -2.49 23.97 6.83
N TYR A 282 -2.02 22.75 6.56
CA TYR A 282 -0.65 22.49 6.15
C TYR A 282 -0.30 23.20 4.83
N TRP A 283 -1.19 23.19 3.84
CA TRP A 283 -0.99 23.94 2.59
C TRP A 283 -0.83 25.42 2.80
N ALA A 284 -1.71 26.03 3.62
CA ALA A 284 -1.64 27.45 3.94
C ALA A 284 -0.31 27.87 4.61
N GLN A 285 0.29 26.97 5.38
CA GLN A 285 1.56 27.22 6.05
C GLN A 285 2.78 26.98 5.17
N ASN A 286 2.73 25.99 4.27
CA ASN A 286 3.90 25.45 3.58
C ASN A 286 3.97 25.81 2.09
N TYR A 287 2.85 26.11 1.44
CA TYR A 287 2.78 26.44 0.01
C TYR A 287 2.32 27.88 -0.18
N LYS A 288 3.28 28.80 -0.31
CA LYS A 288 3.02 30.24 -0.45
C LYS A 288 3.27 30.68 -1.89
N PHE A 289 2.40 30.25 -2.81
CA PHE A 289 2.46 30.61 -4.24
C PHE A 289 1.07 30.77 -4.85
#